data_66aa05ebfd9dc4c184ca90a71f20ba46
#
_entry.id   66aa05ebfd9dc4c184ca90a71f20ba46
#
_cell.length_a   1.000
_cell.length_b   1.000
_cell.length_c   1.000
_cell.angle_alpha   90.00
_cell.angle_beta   90.00
_cell.angle_gamma   90.00
#
_symmetry.space_group_name_H-M   'P 1'
#
loop_
_entity.id
_entity.type
_entity.pdbx_description
1 polymer ?
#
loop_
_entity_poly.entity_id
_entity_poly.type
_entity_poly.pdbx_seq_one_letter_code
_entity_poly.pdbx_strand_id
1 'polypeptide(L)'
;MDEGDDFLVYVAAAHVVLSMMAIVIRARKRKRHGHAPVGQITYAPIDERDRKRTEYLNDKIWKNDVTCVNMIRLSRASFFRFCKLIRDRGLLQDTTHMCVEQQVAMFLHTIGHNVRNRVVATNFGRSGETVSRYFNKVLHAIGELRTDFIKPPSSTTPSKIQGNPRWDPYFKVVFGLFAQIILIIGRLLRPYILLL
;
A
#
# COMPACT_ATOMS: atom_id res chain seq x y z
N MET A 1 26.63 -30.74 -25.52
CA MET A 1 25.39 -29.95 -25.31
C MET A 1 25.84 -28.69 -24.62
N ASP A 2 25.72 -27.62 -25.32
CA ASP A 2 26.51 -26.39 -25.07
C ASP A 2 25.78 -25.50 -24.04
N GLU A 3 26.42 -25.19 -22.91
CA GLU A 3 25.86 -24.29 -21.86
C GLU A 3 25.46 -22.90 -22.42
N GLY A 4 26.02 -22.54 -23.59
CA GLY A 4 25.69 -21.29 -24.29
C GLY A 4 24.29 -21.27 -24.91
N ASP A 5 23.79 -22.40 -25.37
CA ASP A 5 22.47 -22.50 -26.01
C ASP A 5 21.35 -22.43 -24.97
N ASP A 6 21.53 -23.01 -23.78
CA ASP A 6 20.56 -22.93 -22.70
C ASP A 6 20.43 -21.49 -22.17
N PHE A 7 21.54 -20.75 -22.07
CA PHE A 7 21.51 -19.35 -21.66
C PHE A 7 20.74 -18.47 -22.65
N LEU A 8 20.93 -18.68 -23.96
CA LEU A 8 20.18 -17.97 -25.01
C LEU A 8 18.68 -18.25 -24.94
N VAL A 9 18.28 -19.50 -24.64
CA VAL A 9 16.87 -19.87 -24.48
C VAL A 9 16.25 -19.18 -23.27
N TYR A 10 16.95 -19.11 -22.13
CA TYR A 10 16.46 -18.38 -20.95
C TYR A 10 16.32 -16.86 -21.19
N VAL A 11 17.26 -16.25 -21.88
CA VAL A 11 17.20 -14.83 -22.25
C VAL A 11 16.03 -14.55 -23.21
N ALA A 12 15.81 -15.41 -24.21
CA ALA A 12 14.69 -15.30 -25.12
C ALA A 12 13.34 -15.47 -24.40
N ALA A 13 13.22 -16.44 -23.51
CA ALA A 13 12.02 -16.65 -22.69
C ALA A 13 11.72 -15.45 -21.79
N ALA A 14 12.73 -14.89 -21.13
CA ALA A 14 12.59 -13.70 -20.31
C ALA A 14 12.11 -12.48 -21.13
N HIS A 15 12.63 -12.31 -22.34
CA HIS A 15 12.21 -11.24 -23.26
C HIS A 15 10.76 -11.36 -23.69
N VAL A 16 10.28 -12.58 -23.94
CA VAL A 16 8.88 -12.84 -24.29
C VAL A 16 7.96 -12.51 -23.11
N VAL A 17 8.31 -12.91 -21.90
CA VAL A 17 7.53 -12.61 -20.68
C VAL A 17 7.45 -11.10 -20.44
N LEU A 18 8.56 -10.38 -20.54
CA LEU A 18 8.60 -8.92 -20.39
C LEU A 18 7.75 -8.21 -21.46
N SER A 19 7.80 -8.68 -22.71
CA SER A 19 7.00 -8.14 -23.79
C SER A 19 5.50 -8.36 -23.57
N MET A 20 5.11 -9.54 -23.09
CA MET A 20 3.72 -9.85 -22.74
C MET A 20 3.23 -8.98 -21.58
N MET A 21 4.05 -8.78 -20.54
CA MET A 21 3.73 -7.87 -19.43
C MET A 21 3.55 -6.43 -19.94
N ALA A 22 4.43 -5.94 -20.80
CA ALA A 22 4.32 -4.60 -21.39
C ALA A 22 3.03 -4.43 -22.20
N ILE A 23 2.61 -5.44 -22.96
CA ILE A 23 1.35 -5.44 -23.71
C ILE A 23 0.16 -5.39 -22.75
N VAL A 24 0.15 -6.19 -21.70
CA VAL A 24 -0.92 -6.21 -20.68
C VAL A 24 -1.03 -4.86 -19.96
N ILE A 25 0.10 -4.26 -19.61
CA ILE A 25 0.13 -2.93 -18.96
C ILE A 25 -0.40 -1.85 -19.92
N ARG A 26 0.00 -1.88 -21.21
CA ARG A 26 -0.51 -0.96 -22.24
C ARG A 26 -2.00 -1.16 -22.51
N ALA A 27 -2.50 -2.38 -22.55
CA ALA A 27 -3.92 -2.68 -22.73
C ALA A 27 -4.75 -2.20 -21.52
N ARG A 28 -4.24 -2.34 -20.29
CA ARG A 28 -4.87 -1.78 -19.08
C ARG A 28 -4.89 -0.25 -19.09
N LYS A 29 -3.83 0.39 -19.61
CA LYS A 29 -3.78 1.87 -19.76
C LYS A 29 -4.80 2.37 -20.78
N ARG A 30 -4.97 1.67 -21.92
CA ARG A 30 -5.94 2.04 -22.98
C ARG A 30 -7.39 1.94 -22.52
N LYS A 31 -7.75 0.94 -21.68
CA LYS A 31 -9.11 0.82 -21.11
C LYS A 31 -9.50 1.95 -20.15
N ARG A 32 -8.53 2.73 -19.65
CA ARG A 32 -8.80 3.88 -18.75
C ARG A 32 -9.21 5.17 -19.48
N HIS A 33 -9.08 5.25 -20.80
CA HIS A 33 -9.30 6.50 -21.59
C HIS A 33 -10.59 6.51 -22.41
N GLY A 34 -11.44 5.51 -22.29
CA GLY A 34 -12.76 5.50 -22.91
C GLY A 34 -13.82 6.13 -22.01
N HIS A 35 -13.77 7.43 -21.79
CA HIS A 35 -14.90 8.16 -21.20
C HIS A 35 -15.82 8.58 -22.36
N ALA A 36 -17.03 8.01 -22.39
CA ALA A 36 -18.14 8.59 -23.14
C ALA A 36 -18.34 10.04 -22.67
N PRO A 37 -18.78 10.97 -23.55
CA PRO A 37 -19.08 12.33 -23.15
C PRO A 37 -20.22 12.29 -22.12
N VAL A 38 -19.86 12.45 -20.88
CA VAL A 38 -20.80 12.59 -19.78
C VAL A 38 -21.41 13.96 -19.91
N GLY A 39 -22.76 14.03 -20.00
CA GLY A 39 -23.48 15.28 -19.94
C GLY A 39 -22.99 16.14 -18.79
N GLN A 40 -23.12 17.46 -18.89
CA GLN A 40 -22.59 18.42 -17.93
C GLN A 40 -22.95 18.03 -16.49
N ILE A 41 -21.97 17.47 -15.77
CA ILE A 41 -22.14 17.11 -14.36
C ILE A 41 -22.05 18.41 -13.55
N THR A 42 -23.16 18.82 -12.99
CA THR A 42 -23.20 19.96 -12.08
C THR A 42 -22.72 19.50 -10.70
N TYR A 43 -21.52 19.94 -10.31
CA TYR A 43 -20.98 19.65 -8.99
C TYR A 43 -21.53 20.64 -7.96
N ALA A 44 -21.88 20.14 -6.78
CA ALA A 44 -22.17 21.01 -5.63
C ALA A 44 -20.95 21.89 -5.28
N PRO A 45 -21.13 23.07 -4.66
CA PRO A 45 -20.04 23.94 -4.23
C PRO A 45 -18.95 23.16 -3.45
N ILE A 46 -17.71 23.62 -3.56
CA ILE A 46 -16.56 22.97 -2.92
C ILE A 46 -16.75 22.89 -1.40
N ASP A 47 -17.20 23.96 -0.78
CA ASP A 47 -17.40 24.06 0.67
C ASP A 47 -18.44 23.06 1.18
N GLU A 48 -19.53 22.87 0.45
CA GLU A 48 -20.53 21.87 0.80
C GLU A 48 -20.01 20.45 0.68
N ARG A 49 -19.20 20.18 -0.34
CA ARG A 49 -18.55 18.88 -0.52
C ARG A 49 -17.54 18.62 0.59
N ASP A 50 -16.75 19.60 0.99
CA ASP A 50 -15.76 19.46 2.06
C ASP A 50 -16.45 19.33 3.42
N ARG A 51 -17.57 20.00 3.66
CA ARG A 51 -18.41 19.81 4.85
C ARG A 51 -18.92 18.36 4.95
N LYS A 52 -19.50 17.82 3.89
CA LYS A 52 -20.00 16.43 3.86
C LYS A 52 -18.88 15.41 4.08
N ARG A 53 -17.68 15.66 3.56
CA ARG A 53 -16.50 14.83 3.79
C ARG A 53 -16.05 14.83 5.24
N THR A 54 -16.02 16.03 5.85
CA THR A 54 -15.65 16.18 7.26
C THR A 54 -16.69 15.52 8.16
N GLU A 55 -17.97 15.68 7.87
CA GLU A 55 -19.06 15.04 8.59
C GLU A 55 -18.95 13.49 8.52
N TYR A 56 -18.67 12.97 7.32
CA TYR A 56 -18.44 11.52 7.14
C TYR A 56 -17.26 11.01 7.97
N LEU A 57 -16.14 11.73 8.01
CA LEU A 57 -14.98 11.35 8.82
C LEU A 57 -15.29 11.41 10.31
N ASN A 58 -16.00 12.44 10.75
CA ASN A 58 -16.46 12.58 12.13
C ASN A 58 -17.32 11.37 12.53
N ASP A 59 -18.29 11.03 11.73
CA ASP A 59 -19.23 9.95 12.03
C ASP A 59 -18.57 8.57 12.03
N LYS A 60 -17.69 8.31 11.07
CA LYS A 60 -17.12 6.97 10.85
C LYS A 60 -15.82 6.71 11.59
N ILE A 61 -15.03 7.74 11.89
CA ILE A 61 -13.68 7.57 12.42
C ILE A 61 -13.51 8.30 13.76
N TRP A 62 -13.93 9.56 13.87
CA TRP A 62 -13.52 10.39 15.02
C TRP A 62 -14.44 10.28 16.23
N LYS A 63 -15.73 10.02 16.01
CA LYS A 63 -16.75 10.05 17.06
C LYS A 63 -16.74 8.81 17.97
N ASN A 64 -16.48 7.62 17.41
CA ASN A 64 -16.63 6.35 18.11
C ASN A 64 -15.50 5.37 17.75
N ASP A 65 -14.94 4.67 18.77
CA ASP A 65 -13.91 3.65 18.59
C ASP A 65 -14.41 2.44 17.83
N VAL A 66 -15.64 1.99 18.09
CA VAL A 66 -16.21 0.82 17.39
C VAL A 66 -16.32 1.06 15.89
N THR A 67 -16.84 2.23 15.50
CA THR A 67 -16.97 2.60 14.08
C THR A 67 -15.60 2.79 13.44
N CYS A 68 -14.63 3.36 14.17
CA CYS A 68 -13.25 3.53 13.72
C CYS A 68 -12.60 2.17 13.42
N VAL A 69 -12.66 1.23 14.36
CA VAL A 69 -12.11 -0.13 14.17
C VAL A 69 -12.81 -0.84 13.01
N ASN A 70 -14.12 -0.71 12.89
CA ASN A 70 -14.85 -1.29 11.77
C ASN A 70 -14.44 -0.68 10.43
N MET A 71 -14.15 0.63 10.39
CA MET A 71 -13.83 1.37 9.16
C MET A 71 -12.38 1.22 8.72
N ILE A 72 -11.43 1.31 9.65
CA ILE A 72 -9.98 1.38 9.33
C ILE A 72 -9.13 0.34 10.05
N ARG A 73 -9.73 -0.57 10.82
CA ARG A 73 -9.08 -1.66 11.58
C ARG A 73 -8.09 -1.20 12.65
N LEU A 74 -8.20 0.05 13.09
CA LEU A 74 -7.39 0.62 14.17
C LEU A 74 -8.30 1.33 15.17
N SER A 75 -7.90 1.34 16.46
CA SER A 75 -8.51 2.21 17.44
C SER A 75 -8.20 3.67 17.15
N ARG A 76 -9.06 4.60 17.56
CA ARG A 76 -8.85 6.03 17.36
C ARG A 76 -7.49 6.51 17.90
N ALA A 77 -7.14 6.08 19.12
CA ALA A 77 -5.87 6.46 19.73
C ALA A 77 -4.67 6.02 18.89
N SER A 78 -4.68 4.79 18.37
CA SER A 78 -3.63 4.27 17.50
C SER A 78 -3.59 4.99 16.16
N PHE A 79 -4.76 5.28 15.59
CA PHE A 79 -4.87 6.01 14.33
C PHE A 79 -4.29 7.42 14.42
N PHE A 80 -4.68 8.21 15.43
CA PHE A 80 -4.17 9.57 15.59
C PHE A 80 -2.68 9.59 15.94
N ARG A 81 -2.19 8.62 16.73
CA ARG A 81 -0.77 8.47 17.00
C ARG A 81 0.01 8.18 15.73
N PHE A 82 -0.51 7.35 14.85
CA PHE A 82 0.09 7.04 13.56
C PHE A 82 0.09 8.25 12.63
N CYS A 83 -1.01 8.99 12.52
CA CYS A 83 -1.07 10.23 11.74
C CYS A 83 -0.07 11.28 12.26
N LYS A 84 0.03 11.43 13.59
CA LYS A 84 1.01 12.32 14.21
C LYS A 84 2.43 11.92 13.88
N LEU A 85 2.78 10.64 13.98
CA LEU A 85 4.11 10.12 13.63
C LEU A 85 4.50 10.48 12.20
N ILE A 86 3.61 10.26 11.25
CA ILE A 86 3.85 10.57 9.82
C ILE A 86 4.02 12.09 9.61
N ARG A 87 3.23 12.90 10.30
CA ARG A 87 3.29 14.37 10.23
C ARG A 87 4.59 14.89 10.85
N ASP A 88 4.96 14.41 12.03
CA ASP A 88 6.17 14.82 12.77
C ASP A 88 7.46 14.46 11.99
N ARG A 89 7.43 13.39 11.19
CA ARG A 89 8.51 13.00 10.28
C ARG A 89 8.51 13.77 8.95
N GLY A 90 7.54 14.63 8.70
CA GLY A 90 7.40 15.39 7.46
C GLY A 90 7.08 14.55 6.22
N LEU A 91 6.66 13.29 6.41
CA LEU A 91 6.40 12.35 5.30
C LEU A 91 5.10 12.66 4.56
N LEU A 92 4.11 13.18 5.26
CA LEU A 92 2.86 13.68 4.69
C LEU A 92 2.54 15.06 5.25
N GLN A 93 1.88 15.87 4.44
CA GLN A 93 1.45 17.22 4.81
C GLN A 93 -0.04 17.40 4.52
N ASP A 94 -0.65 18.28 5.29
CA ASP A 94 -2.01 18.75 5.01
C ASP A 94 -2.03 19.55 3.70
N THR A 95 -3.05 19.34 2.92
CA THR A 95 -3.30 20.14 1.71
C THR A 95 -4.56 20.97 1.90
N THR A 96 -4.77 21.99 1.06
CA THR A 96 -5.93 22.91 1.14
C THR A 96 -7.27 22.19 1.32
N HIS A 97 -7.42 20.98 0.74
CA HIS A 97 -8.69 20.26 0.74
C HIS A 97 -8.62 18.87 1.39
N MET A 98 -7.47 18.49 1.99
CA MET A 98 -7.31 17.15 2.54
C MET A 98 -6.25 17.13 3.64
N CYS A 99 -6.65 16.81 4.85
CA CYS A 99 -5.75 16.59 5.98
C CYS A 99 -5.05 15.22 5.92
N VAL A 100 -3.95 15.06 6.64
CA VAL A 100 -3.20 13.82 6.73
C VAL A 100 -4.09 12.67 7.22
N GLU A 101 -4.98 12.94 8.17
CA GLU A 101 -5.92 11.96 8.71
C GLU A 101 -6.82 11.37 7.60
N GLN A 102 -7.32 12.21 6.70
CA GLN A 102 -8.14 11.73 5.57
C GLN A 102 -7.32 10.90 4.57
N GLN A 103 -6.08 11.32 4.29
CA GLN A 103 -5.18 10.57 3.41
C GLN A 103 -4.91 9.17 3.96
N VAL A 104 -4.55 9.08 5.24
CA VAL A 104 -4.27 7.83 5.94
C VAL A 104 -5.52 6.97 6.08
N ALA A 105 -6.69 7.57 6.38
CA ALA A 105 -7.96 6.84 6.49
C ALA A 105 -8.36 6.16 5.19
N MET A 106 -8.22 6.83 4.03
CA MET A 106 -8.48 6.23 2.72
C MET A 106 -7.56 5.05 2.45
N PHE A 107 -6.27 5.18 2.79
CA PHE A 107 -5.30 4.10 2.64
C PHE A 107 -5.67 2.89 3.52
N LEU A 108 -5.87 3.11 4.81
CA LEU A 108 -6.22 2.04 5.76
C LEU A 108 -7.54 1.36 5.41
N HIS A 109 -8.54 2.12 4.96
CA HIS A 109 -9.81 1.56 4.48
C HIS A 109 -9.61 0.66 3.26
N THR A 110 -8.75 1.07 2.33
CA THR A 110 -8.44 0.27 1.13
C THR A 110 -7.79 -1.06 1.50
N ILE A 111 -6.74 -1.04 2.32
CA ILE A 111 -6.00 -2.26 2.69
C ILE A 111 -6.77 -3.13 3.70
N GLY A 112 -7.48 -2.50 4.64
CA GLY A 112 -8.23 -3.21 5.68
C GLY A 112 -9.45 -3.99 5.17
N HIS A 113 -10.01 -3.58 4.03
CA HIS A 113 -11.20 -4.20 3.43
C HIS A 113 -10.99 -4.72 2.00
N ASN A 114 -9.78 -4.56 1.45
CA ASN A 114 -9.46 -4.96 0.07
C ASN A 114 -10.48 -4.40 -0.96
N VAL A 115 -10.87 -3.14 -0.79
CA VAL A 115 -11.88 -2.50 -1.64
C VAL A 115 -11.26 -1.81 -2.84
N ARG A 116 -12.03 -1.75 -3.94
CA ARG A 116 -11.60 -1.05 -5.16
C ARG A 116 -11.63 0.46 -4.96
N ASN A 117 -10.70 1.18 -5.62
CA ASN A 117 -10.62 2.65 -5.58
C ASN A 117 -11.95 3.38 -5.79
N ARG A 118 -12.84 2.87 -6.66
CA ARG A 118 -14.16 3.47 -6.90
C ARG A 118 -15.06 3.43 -5.67
N VAL A 119 -14.98 2.38 -4.85
CA VAL A 119 -15.76 2.27 -3.61
C VAL A 119 -15.25 3.28 -2.59
N VAL A 120 -13.92 3.36 -2.43
CA VAL A 120 -13.28 4.37 -1.57
C VAL A 120 -13.62 5.79 -2.05
N ALA A 121 -13.57 6.02 -3.35
CA ALA A 121 -13.93 7.31 -3.96
C ALA A 121 -15.36 7.73 -3.61
N THR A 122 -16.31 6.81 -3.70
CA THR A 122 -17.71 7.05 -3.32
C THR A 122 -17.85 7.32 -1.82
N ASN A 123 -17.24 6.49 -0.97
CA ASN A 123 -17.34 6.60 0.49
C ASN A 123 -16.75 7.92 1.02
N PHE A 124 -15.60 8.31 0.50
CA PHE A 124 -14.90 9.54 0.92
C PHE A 124 -15.24 10.78 0.08
N GLY A 125 -16.17 10.67 -0.87
CA GLY A 125 -16.58 11.77 -1.74
C GLY A 125 -15.41 12.36 -2.57
N ARG A 126 -14.48 11.53 -3.03
CA ARG A 126 -13.28 11.92 -3.79
C ARG A 126 -13.28 11.28 -5.18
N SER A 127 -12.48 11.81 -6.11
CA SER A 127 -12.27 11.16 -7.40
C SER A 127 -11.38 9.91 -7.25
N GLY A 128 -11.56 8.92 -8.12
CA GLY A 128 -10.70 7.73 -8.12
C GLY A 128 -9.22 8.04 -8.35
N GLU A 129 -8.91 9.10 -9.11
CA GLU A 129 -7.54 9.60 -9.28
C GLU A 129 -6.97 10.13 -7.95
N THR A 130 -7.75 10.93 -7.22
CA THR A 130 -7.36 11.45 -5.90
C THR A 130 -7.06 10.31 -4.95
N VAL A 131 -7.93 9.29 -4.88
CA VAL A 131 -7.71 8.11 -4.04
C VAL A 131 -6.41 7.40 -4.42
N SER A 132 -6.18 7.14 -5.72
CA SER A 132 -4.97 6.48 -6.19
C SER A 132 -3.70 7.27 -5.87
N ARG A 133 -3.73 8.59 -6.08
CA ARG A 133 -2.59 9.46 -5.80
C ARG A 133 -2.22 9.48 -4.32
N TYR A 134 -3.19 9.62 -3.43
CA TYR A 134 -2.93 9.65 -1.99
C TYR A 134 -2.63 8.26 -1.42
N PHE A 135 -3.19 7.20 -2.00
CA PHE A 135 -2.81 5.83 -1.67
C PHE A 135 -1.31 5.62 -1.87
N ASN A 136 -0.77 6.02 -3.03
CA ASN A 136 0.65 5.91 -3.31
C ASN A 136 1.51 6.79 -2.39
N LYS A 137 1.07 8.03 -2.11
CA LYS A 137 1.78 8.91 -1.17
C LYS A 137 1.90 8.30 0.24
N VAL A 138 0.80 7.76 0.76
CA VAL A 138 0.81 7.10 2.08
C VAL A 138 1.66 5.84 2.05
N LEU A 139 1.58 5.04 0.98
CA LEU A 139 2.40 3.85 0.81
C LEU A 139 3.90 4.19 0.83
N HIS A 140 4.33 5.25 0.15
CA HIS A 140 5.70 5.74 0.21
C HIS A 140 6.09 6.19 1.63
N ALA A 141 5.23 6.97 2.28
CA ALA A 141 5.47 7.42 3.65
C ALA A 141 5.67 6.24 4.63
N ILE A 142 4.86 5.19 4.49
CA ILE A 142 5.04 3.95 5.29
C ILE A 142 6.32 3.23 4.92
N GLY A 143 6.68 3.21 3.63
CA GLY A 143 7.93 2.65 3.14
C GLY A 143 9.16 3.29 3.77
N GLU A 144 9.15 4.59 4.00
CA GLU A 144 10.23 5.31 4.68
C GLU A 144 10.33 4.93 6.18
N LEU A 145 9.21 4.61 6.81
CA LEU A 145 9.18 4.18 8.22
C LEU A 145 9.68 2.75 8.44
N ARG A 146 9.89 1.97 7.37
CA ARG A 146 10.26 0.55 7.46
C ARG A 146 11.52 0.29 8.30
N THR A 147 12.51 1.16 8.20
CA THR A 147 13.79 1.02 8.89
C THR A 147 13.66 1.09 10.41
N ASP A 148 12.67 1.83 10.89
CA ASP A 148 12.41 2.01 12.31
C ASP A 148 11.58 0.86 12.91
N PHE A 149 10.68 0.30 12.12
CA PHE A 149 9.69 -0.67 12.60
C PHE A 149 9.97 -2.12 12.16
N ILE A 150 10.63 -2.32 11.02
CA ILE A 150 10.98 -3.66 10.54
C ILE A 150 12.42 -3.97 10.93
N LYS A 151 12.57 -4.74 12.00
CA LYS A 151 13.89 -5.25 12.39
C LYS A 151 14.23 -6.48 11.54
N PRO A 152 15.48 -6.59 11.05
CA PRO A 152 15.91 -7.79 10.39
C PRO A 152 15.79 -8.98 11.36
N PRO A 153 15.38 -10.17 10.87
CA PRO A 153 15.33 -11.36 11.71
C PRO A 153 16.73 -11.68 12.24
N SER A 154 16.81 -12.16 13.48
CA SER A 154 18.08 -12.60 14.05
C SER A 154 18.59 -13.83 13.29
N SER A 155 19.90 -13.98 13.18
CA SER A 155 20.54 -15.17 12.61
C SER A 155 20.42 -16.40 13.51
N THR A 156 20.03 -16.19 14.77
CA THR A 156 19.88 -17.27 15.76
C THR A 156 18.43 -17.71 15.86
N THR A 157 18.23 -19.02 16.02
CA THR A 157 16.89 -19.59 16.23
C THR A 157 16.27 -19.00 17.52
N PRO A 158 15.05 -18.43 17.45
CA PRO A 158 14.39 -17.89 18.64
C PRO A 158 14.24 -18.96 19.73
N SER A 159 14.43 -18.57 21.01
CA SER A 159 14.32 -19.47 22.16
C SER A 159 12.98 -20.21 22.27
N LYS A 160 11.91 -19.64 21.71
CA LYS A 160 10.60 -20.30 21.64
C LYS A 160 10.55 -21.50 20.70
N ILE A 161 11.45 -21.54 19.73
CA ILE A 161 11.56 -22.60 18.72
C ILE A 161 12.64 -23.60 19.13
N GLN A 162 13.75 -23.11 19.68
CA GLN A 162 14.90 -23.92 20.07
C GLN A 162 14.53 -24.95 21.15
N GLY A 163 14.75 -26.21 20.86
CA GLY A 163 14.45 -27.32 21.76
C GLY A 163 12.96 -27.69 21.87
N ASN A 164 12.08 -27.05 21.13
CA ASN A 164 10.68 -27.43 21.09
C ASN A 164 10.45 -28.55 20.05
N PRO A 165 10.09 -29.78 20.47
CA PRO A 165 9.98 -30.94 19.56
C PRO A 165 8.96 -30.73 18.43
N ARG A 166 8.03 -29.79 18.57
CA ARG A 166 7.01 -29.46 17.56
C ARG A 166 7.54 -28.53 16.46
N TRP A 167 8.53 -27.66 16.77
CA TRP A 167 8.94 -26.59 15.88
C TRP A 167 10.40 -26.66 15.47
N ASP A 168 11.30 -27.10 16.36
CA ASP A 168 12.77 -27.10 16.15
C ASP A 168 13.20 -27.84 14.87
N PRO A 169 12.73 -29.07 14.58
CA PRO A 169 13.20 -29.78 13.39
C PRO A 169 12.82 -29.08 12.08
N TYR A 170 11.67 -28.41 12.06
CA TYR A 170 11.08 -27.84 10.84
C TYR A 170 11.45 -26.38 10.59
N PHE A 171 11.61 -25.59 11.63
CA PHE A 171 11.78 -24.13 11.50
C PHE A 171 13.21 -23.64 11.73
N LYS A 172 14.11 -24.48 12.20
CA LYS A 172 15.51 -24.13 12.44
C LYS A 172 16.24 -23.64 11.19
N VAL A 173 16.01 -24.28 10.05
CA VAL A 173 16.64 -23.94 8.75
C VAL A 173 15.81 -22.90 7.98
N VAL A 174 14.48 -22.95 8.12
CA VAL A 174 13.55 -22.09 7.36
C VAL A 174 13.72 -20.63 7.72
N PHE A 175 13.93 -20.28 9.00
CA PHE A 175 14.15 -18.91 9.42
C PHE A 175 15.40 -18.27 8.80
N GLY A 176 16.49 -19.02 8.66
CA GLY A 176 17.71 -18.55 8.01
C GLY A 176 17.51 -18.27 6.51
N LEU A 177 16.81 -19.17 5.81
CA LEU A 177 16.53 -19.05 4.38
C LEU A 177 15.54 -17.91 4.07
N PHE A 178 14.45 -17.79 4.82
CA PHE A 178 13.49 -16.68 4.63
C PHE A 178 14.12 -15.33 4.92
N ALA A 179 14.95 -15.20 5.95
CA ALA A 179 15.69 -13.98 6.24
C ALA A 179 16.61 -13.58 5.08
N GLN A 180 17.32 -14.53 4.49
CA GLN A 180 18.20 -14.28 3.34
C GLN A 180 17.40 -13.92 2.09
N ILE A 181 16.29 -14.61 1.81
CA ILE A 181 15.42 -14.32 0.66
C ILE A 181 14.82 -12.89 0.78
N ILE A 182 14.31 -12.51 1.94
CA ILE A 182 13.76 -11.16 2.16
C ILE A 182 14.85 -10.09 1.99
N LEU A 183 16.08 -10.34 2.47
CA LEU A 183 17.21 -9.43 2.29
C LEU A 183 17.63 -9.31 0.82
N ILE A 184 17.63 -10.41 0.07
CA ILE A 184 17.95 -10.43 -1.36
C ILE A 184 16.88 -9.70 -2.16
N ILE A 185 15.60 -9.99 -1.93
CA ILE A 185 14.48 -9.31 -2.59
C ILE A 185 14.49 -7.81 -2.25
N GLY A 186 14.72 -7.44 -1.00
CA GLY A 186 14.82 -6.05 -0.58
C GLY A 186 15.99 -5.30 -1.24
N ARG A 187 17.14 -5.97 -1.46
CA ARG A 187 18.26 -5.40 -2.21
C ARG A 187 17.99 -5.28 -3.71
N LEU A 188 17.32 -6.26 -4.30
CA LEU A 188 16.97 -6.25 -5.73
C LEU A 188 15.88 -5.24 -6.08
N LEU A 189 14.92 -4.98 -5.17
CA LEU A 189 13.85 -4.02 -5.38
C LEU A 189 14.22 -2.58 -5.05
N ARG A 190 15.33 -2.35 -4.34
CA ARG A 190 15.81 -1.02 -3.96
C ARG A 190 15.96 -0.03 -5.13
N PRO A 191 16.55 -0.41 -6.30
CA PRO A 191 16.66 0.51 -7.43
C PRO A 191 15.32 0.82 -8.12
N TYR A 192 14.33 -0.06 -8.01
CA TYR A 192 13.02 0.11 -8.65
C TYR A 192 12.03 0.93 -7.81
N ILE A 193 12.23 1.00 -6.50
CA ILE A 193 11.42 1.81 -5.57
C ILE A 193 11.84 3.28 -5.62
N LEU A 194 13.08 3.57 -6.00
CA LEU A 194 13.63 4.94 -6.15
C LEU A 194 13.28 5.59 -7.50
N LEU A 195 12.70 4.84 -8.45
CA LEU A 195 12.32 5.29 -9.80
C LEU A 195 10.81 5.44 -10.00
N LEU A 196 9.99 5.23 -8.97
CA LEU A 196 8.54 5.44 -8.95
C LEU A 196 8.17 6.59 -8.02
#